data_3250cb55227eb803d49c6ddbf4ec2fa0
#
_entry.id   3250cb55227eb803d49c6ddbf4ec2fa0
#
_cell.length_a   1.000
_cell.length_b   1.000
_cell.length_c   1.000
_cell.angle_alpha   90.00
_cell.angle_beta   90.00
_cell.angle_gamma   90.00
#
_symmetry.space_group_name_H-M   'P 1'
#
loop_
_entity.id
_entity.type
_entity.pdbx_description
1 polymer ?
#
loop_
_entity_poly.entity_id
_entity_poly.type
_entity_poly.pdbx_seq_one_letter_code
_entity_poly.pdbx_strand_id
1 'polypeptide(L)'
;MKSNATRNLLIALLAFLGLGAIFGGAALMISPSGKLIGMPLSILDPSPFYNFLIPGIILFLVLGVVPLLLIKALLNKPISKLAEYFNYCVDMHWAWTYTIYLAFILIFWIQIEMVLLNAISWLHTFYMFLAVVIIFVALLPQVRNLYKSENKLK
;
A
#
# COMPACT_ATOMS: atom_id res chain seq x y z
N MET A 1 -25.34 -1.83 -9.75
CA MET A 1 -24.27 -2.10 -10.74
C MET A 1 -23.07 -1.17 -10.60
N LYS A 2 -23.22 0.15 -10.47
CA LYS A 2 -22.08 1.10 -10.37
C LYS A 2 -21.17 0.89 -9.13
N SER A 3 -21.71 0.44 -8.00
CA SER A 3 -20.96 0.23 -6.75
C SER A 3 -19.90 -0.89 -6.85
N ASN A 4 -20.22 -1.99 -7.52
CA ASN A 4 -19.27 -3.09 -7.72
C ASN A 4 -18.14 -2.72 -8.71
N ALA A 5 -18.42 -1.91 -9.72
CA ALA A 5 -17.37 -1.45 -10.65
C ALA A 5 -16.33 -0.58 -9.94
N THR A 6 -16.78 0.35 -9.07
CA THR A 6 -15.87 1.23 -8.31
C THR A 6 -15.05 0.43 -7.28
N ARG A 7 -15.66 -0.58 -6.62
CA ARG A 7 -14.91 -1.52 -5.77
C ARG A 7 -13.86 -2.29 -6.57
N ASN A 8 -14.21 -2.79 -7.75
CA ASN A 8 -13.27 -3.53 -8.58
C ASN A 8 -12.11 -2.64 -9.08
N LEU A 9 -12.38 -1.36 -9.32
CA LEU A 9 -11.30 -0.39 -9.60
C LEU A 9 -10.36 -0.27 -8.40
N LEU A 10 -10.88 -0.13 -7.16
CA LEU A 10 -10.06 -0.10 -5.96
C LEU A 10 -9.20 -1.35 -5.83
N ILE A 11 -9.78 -2.53 -6.05
CA ILE A 11 -9.08 -3.81 -6.03
C ILE A 11 -7.98 -3.85 -7.09
N ALA A 12 -8.24 -3.37 -8.31
CA ALA A 12 -7.24 -3.31 -9.37
C ALA A 12 -6.06 -2.38 -9.02
N LEU A 13 -6.31 -1.23 -8.40
CA LEU A 13 -5.27 -0.32 -7.92
C LEU A 13 -4.42 -0.95 -6.82
N LEU A 14 -5.04 -1.64 -5.86
CA LEU A 14 -4.33 -2.37 -4.81
C LEU A 14 -3.53 -3.56 -5.37
N ALA A 15 -4.07 -4.28 -6.36
CA ALA A 15 -3.37 -5.37 -7.01
C ALA A 15 -2.14 -4.85 -7.80
N PHE A 16 -2.29 -3.74 -8.50
CA PHE A 16 -1.19 -3.09 -9.20
C PHE A 16 -0.08 -2.67 -8.23
N LEU A 17 -0.43 -2.01 -7.11
CA LEU A 17 0.52 -1.65 -6.06
C LEU A 17 1.21 -2.89 -5.50
N GLY A 18 0.43 -3.89 -5.08
CA GLY A 18 0.94 -5.10 -4.41
C GLY A 18 1.87 -5.90 -5.31
N LEU A 19 1.48 -6.15 -6.55
CA LEU A 19 2.32 -6.90 -7.50
C LEU A 19 3.59 -6.13 -7.84
N GLY A 20 3.49 -4.82 -8.11
CA GLY A 20 4.66 -3.99 -8.39
C GLY A 20 5.67 -3.99 -7.23
N ALA A 21 5.18 -3.84 -5.98
CA ALA A 21 6.02 -3.86 -4.79
C ALA A 21 6.61 -5.25 -4.49
N ILE A 22 5.90 -6.34 -4.78
CA ILE A 22 6.44 -7.71 -4.69
C ILE A 22 7.60 -7.87 -5.67
N PHE A 23 7.41 -7.50 -6.94
CA PHE A 23 8.48 -7.63 -7.94
C PHE A 23 9.69 -6.75 -7.61
N GLY A 24 9.48 -5.49 -7.25
CA GLY A 24 10.55 -4.57 -6.88
C GLY A 24 11.27 -5.02 -5.60
N GLY A 25 10.53 -5.35 -4.56
CA GLY A 25 11.07 -5.82 -3.29
C GLY A 25 11.82 -7.15 -3.42
N ALA A 26 11.27 -8.13 -4.16
CA ALA A 26 11.94 -9.40 -4.44
C ALA A 26 13.25 -9.19 -5.21
N ALA A 27 13.27 -8.33 -6.21
CA ALA A 27 14.49 -8.02 -6.97
C ALA A 27 15.58 -7.42 -6.07
N LEU A 28 15.22 -6.52 -5.13
CA LEU A 28 16.13 -5.95 -4.14
C LEU A 28 16.60 -6.98 -3.11
N MET A 29 15.75 -7.93 -2.71
CA MET A 29 16.11 -9.01 -1.79
C MET A 29 17.06 -10.04 -2.44
N ILE A 30 16.83 -10.38 -3.71
CA ILE A 30 17.67 -11.32 -4.48
C ILE A 30 19.01 -10.69 -4.80
N SER A 31 19.04 -9.40 -5.12
CA SER A 31 20.26 -8.65 -5.43
C SER A 31 20.37 -7.39 -4.56
N PRO A 32 20.80 -7.52 -3.29
CA PRO A 32 20.91 -6.38 -2.37
C PRO A 32 21.89 -5.29 -2.82
N SER A 33 22.76 -5.62 -3.77
CA SER A 33 23.64 -4.64 -4.42
C SER A 33 22.93 -3.73 -5.43
N GLY A 34 21.64 -3.97 -5.70
CA GLY A 34 20.85 -3.21 -6.68
C GLY A 34 21.17 -3.53 -8.15
N LYS A 35 22.14 -4.39 -8.44
CA LYS A 35 22.58 -4.69 -9.81
C LYS A 35 21.46 -5.22 -10.71
N LEU A 36 20.54 -6.03 -10.16
CA LEU A 36 19.44 -6.64 -10.92
C LEU A 36 18.51 -5.59 -11.53
N ILE A 37 18.32 -4.46 -10.86
CA ILE A 37 17.42 -3.38 -11.29
C ILE A 37 18.18 -2.11 -11.69
N GLY A 38 19.51 -2.20 -11.85
CA GLY A 38 20.34 -1.09 -12.31
C GLY A 38 20.49 0.05 -11.29
N MET A 39 20.30 -0.20 -10.00
CA MET A 39 20.47 0.79 -8.93
C MET A 39 21.86 0.67 -8.32
N PRO A 40 22.74 1.68 -8.45
CA PRO A 40 24.06 1.66 -7.84
C PRO A 40 23.97 1.85 -6.31
N LEU A 41 24.85 1.21 -5.54
CA LEU A 41 24.88 1.34 -4.07
C LEU A 41 25.15 2.77 -3.61
N SER A 42 25.82 3.59 -4.40
CA SER A 42 26.07 5.00 -4.09
C SER A 42 24.79 5.83 -3.86
N ILE A 43 23.66 5.38 -4.34
CA ILE A 43 22.35 6.01 -4.04
C ILE A 43 22.03 5.92 -2.54
N LEU A 44 22.55 4.90 -1.84
CA LEU A 44 22.34 4.71 -0.41
C LEU A 44 23.31 5.49 0.49
N ASP A 45 24.34 6.14 -0.07
CA ASP A 45 25.37 6.86 0.71
C ASP A 45 24.77 7.86 1.74
N PRO A 46 23.68 8.60 1.44
CA PRO A 46 23.02 9.47 2.42
C PRO A 46 22.18 8.73 3.45
N SER A 47 21.90 7.42 3.27
CA SER A 47 20.99 6.62 4.08
C SER A 47 21.72 5.78 5.14
N PRO A 48 21.04 5.29 6.19
CA PRO A 48 21.62 4.37 7.17
C PRO A 48 21.77 2.93 6.64
N PHE A 49 21.42 2.65 5.39
CA PHE A 49 21.43 1.31 4.82
C PHE A 49 22.71 1.04 4.03
N TYR A 50 23.37 -0.07 4.31
CA TYR A 50 24.56 -0.52 3.58
C TYR A 50 24.24 -1.20 2.24
N ASN A 51 22.99 -1.65 2.06
CA ASN A 51 22.50 -2.29 0.84
C ASN A 51 20.97 -2.21 0.79
N PHE A 52 20.39 -2.68 -0.32
CA PHE A 52 18.94 -2.64 -0.56
C PHE A 52 18.13 -3.77 0.09
N LEU A 53 18.74 -4.65 0.92
CA LEU A 53 18.02 -5.78 1.51
C LEU A 53 16.87 -5.33 2.42
N ILE A 54 17.15 -4.44 3.39
CA ILE A 54 16.14 -3.97 4.35
C ILE A 54 15.04 -3.16 3.65
N PRO A 55 15.36 -2.15 2.80
CA PRO A 55 14.34 -1.50 1.98
C PRO A 55 13.51 -2.47 1.14
N GLY A 56 14.15 -3.48 0.53
CA GLY A 56 13.49 -4.51 -0.24
C GLY A 56 12.50 -5.35 0.57
N ILE A 57 12.87 -5.75 1.79
CA ILE A 57 11.99 -6.50 2.70
C ILE A 57 10.76 -5.65 3.08
N ILE A 58 10.97 -4.38 3.44
CA ILE A 58 9.87 -3.46 3.80
C ILE A 58 8.92 -3.28 2.60
N LEU A 59 9.47 -2.98 1.43
CA LEU A 59 8.71 -2.83 0.19
C LEU A 59 7.90 -4.09 -0.11
N PHE A 60 8.53 -5.28 -0.05
CA PHE A 60 7.89 -6.56 -0.32
C PHE A 60 6.75 -6.86 0.65
N LEU A 61 6.98 -6.74 1.97
CA LEU A 61 6.00 -7.11 2.98
C LEU A 61 4.89 -6.06 3.10
N VAL A 62 5.24 -4.80 3.29
CA VAL A 62 4.27 -3.74 3.63
C VAL A 62 3.49 -3.28 2.40
N LEU A 63 4.18 -3.00 1.29
CA LEU A 63 3.54 -2.48 0.08
C LEU A 63 3.25 -3.57 -0.96
N GLY A 64 3.78 -4.79 -0.76
CA GLY A 64 3.52 -5.95 -1.60
C GLY A 64 2.46 -6.88 -1.01
N VAL A 65 2.77 -7.57 0.08
CA VAL A 65 1.89 -8.59 0.67
C VAL A 65 0.63 -7.99 1.28
N VAL A 66 0.74 -6.89 2.05
CA VAL A 66 -0.42 -6.28 2.72
C VAL A 66 -1.53 -5.86 1.76
N PRO A 67 -1.30 -5.18 0.62
CA PRO A 67 -2.36 -4.88 -0.34
C PRO A 67 -3.11 -6.12 -0.84
N LEU A 68 -2.40 -7.23 -1.09
CA LEU A 68 -3.02 -8.46 -1.55
C LEU A 68 -3.90 -9.10 -0.46
N LEU A 69 -3.46 -9.05 0.80
CA LEU A 69 -4.30 -9.47 1.93
C LEU A 69 -5.53 -8.56 2.10
N LEU A 70 -5.39 -7.25 1.89
CA LEU A 70 -6.51 -6.32 1.91
C LEU A 70 -7.51 -6.58 0.80
N ILE A 71 -7.07 -6.93 -0.41
CA ILE A 71 -7.98 -7.35 -1.49
C ILE A 71 -8.85 -8.52 -1.03
N LYS A 72 -8.25 -9.55 -0.45
CA LYS A 72 -9.00 -10.69 0.11
C LYS A 72 -9.97 -10.25 1.19
N ALA A 73 -9.56 -9.33 2.07
CA ALA A 73 -10.41 -8.81 3.13
C ALA A 73 -11.55 -7.93 2.61
N LEU A 74 -11.33 -7.11 1.58
CA LEU A 74 -12.36 -6.31 0.93
C LEU A 74 -13.41 -7.16 0.21
N LEU A 75 -13.01 -8.31 -0.35
CA LEU A 75 -13.93 -9.23 -1.01
C LEU A 75 -14.76 -10.06 -0.02
N ASN A 76 -14.11 -10.59 1.02
CA ASN A 76 -14.73 -11.57 1.93
C ASN A 76 -15.28 -10.94 3.22
N LYS A 77 -14.87 -9.72 3.56
CA LYS A 77 -15.26 -8.99 4.78
C LYS A 77 -15.15 -9.84 6.07
N PRO A 78 -13.97 -10.43 6.34
CA PRO A 78 -13.83 -11.29 7.50
C PRO A 78 -13.93 -10.49 8.80
N ILE A 79 -14.54 -11.09 9.83
CA ILE A 79 -14.57 -10.54 11.18
C ILE A 79 -13.22 -10.81 11.84
N SER A 80 -12.55 -9.77 12.31
CA SER A 80 -11.28 -9.87 13.03
C SER A 80 -11.26 -8.91 14.22
N LYS A 81 -11.31 -9.45 15.44
CA LYS A 81 -11.27 -8.64 16.68
C LYS A 81 -10.00 -7.78 16.75
N LEU A 82 -8.86 -8.33 16.36
CA LEU A 82 -7.58 -7.61 16.34
C LEU A 82 -7.58 -6.46 15.34
N ALA A 83 -8.06 -6.71 14.11
CA ALA A 83 -8.12 -5.66 13.10
C ALA A 83 -9.13 -4.58 13.48
N GLU A 84 -10.25 -4.95 14.11
CA GLU A 84 -11.24 -3.98 14.61
C GLU A 84 -10.72 -3.15 15.78
N TYR A 85 -9.78 -3.66 16.59
CA TYR A 85 -9.18 -2.91 17.70
C TYR A 85 -8.39 -1.68 17.19
N PHE A 86 -7.72 -1.79 16.05
CA PHE A 86 -6.98 -0.69 15.41
C PHE A 86 -7.82 0.05 14.34
N ASN A 87 -9.11 -0.22 14.26
CA ASN A 87 -10.01 0.44 13.31
C ASN A 87 -10.58 1.73 13.91
N TYR A 88 -9.97 2.88 13.61
CA TYR A 88 -10.46 4.18 14.09
C TYR A 88 -11.76 4.64 13.43
N CYS A 89 -12.11 4.09 12.25
CA CYS A 89 -13.40 4.36 11.62
C CYS A 89 -14.44 3.33 12.08
N VAL A 90 -14.97 3.51 13.29
CA VAL A 90 -15.87 2.54 13.97
C VAL A 90 -17.18 2.25 13.22
N ASP A 91 -17.60 3.16 12.34
CA ASP A 91 -18.77 3.03 11.46
C ASP A 91 -18.47 2.26 10.16
N MET A 92 -17.21 1.85 9.98
CA MET A 92 -16.72 1.19 8.77
C MET A 92 -16.08 -0.16 9.07
N HIS A 93 -16.15 -1.09 8.12
CA HIS A 93 -15.42 -2.35 8.20
C HIS A 93 -13.90 -2.10 8.15
N TRP A 94 -13.13 -2.75 9.00
CA TRP A 94 -11.68 -2.55 9.14
C TRP A 94 -10.90 -2.61 7.81
N ALA A 95 -11.27 -3.50 6.88
CA ALA A 95 -10.56 -3.63 5.61
C ALA A 95 -10.61 -2.35 4.77
N TRP A 96 -11.69 -1.58 4.84
CA TRP A 96 -11.80 -0.28 4.18
C TRP A 96 -10.88 0.75 4.85
N THR A 97 -10.90 0.83 6.18
CA THR A 97 -10.03 1.74 6.95
C THR A 97 -8.56 1.46 6.68
N TYR A 98 -8.18 0.18 6.68
CA TYR A 98 -6.80 -0.24 6.42
C TYR A 98 -6.34 0.04 4.98
N THR A 99 -7.27 0.09 4.02
CA THR A 99 -6.93 0.54 2.66
C THR A 99 -6.47 2.00 2.66
N ILE A 100 -7.11 2.85 3.45
CA ILE A 100 -6.71 4.26 3.61
C ILE A 100 -5.37 4.34 4.35
N TYR A 101 -5.18 3.57 5.44
CA TYR A 101 -3.90 3.52 6.15
C TYR A 101 -2.75 3.10 5.22
N LEU A 102 -2.97 2.06 4.39
CA LEU A 102 -1.97 1.61 3.43
C LEU A 102 -1.59 2.71 2.44
N ALA A 103 -2.56 3.48 1.95
CA ALA A 103 -2.26 4.57 1.02
C ALA A 103 -1.46 5.70 1.70
N PHE A 104 -1.73 6.01 2.97
CA PHE A 104 -0.87 6.92 3.76
C PHE A 104 0.52 6.33 4.00
N ILE A 105 0.63 5.04 4.31
CA ILE A 105 1.92 4.35 4.45
C ILE A 105 2.72 4.45 3.15
N LEU A 106 2.08 4.29 1.99
CA LEU A 106 2.73 4.48 0.70
C LEU A 106 3.26 5.90 0.52
N ILE A 107 2.48 6.92 0.87
CA ILE A 107 2.92 8.32 0.83
C ILE A 107 4.15 8.53 1.72
N PHE A 108 4.11 8.06 2.98
CA PHE A 108 5.24 8.17 3.90
C PHE A 108 6.46 7.41 3.39
N TRP A 109 6.27 6.21 2.86
CA TRP A 109 7.35 5.42 2.30
C TRP A 109 8.08 6.16 1.17
N ILE A 110 7.32 6.70 0.21
CA ILE A 110 7.90 7.48 -0.90
C ILE A 110 8.63 8.73 -0.40
N GLN A 111 8.09 9.43 0.61
CA GLN A 111 8.78 10.58 1.21
C GLN A 111 10.08 10.17 1.88
N ILE A 112 10.09 9.07 2.62
CA ILE A 112 11.31 8.52 3.25
C ILE A 112 12.33 8.15 2.18
N GLU A 113 11.94 7.47 1.10
CA GLU A 113 12.84 7.13 -0.02
C GLU A 113 13.45 8.39 -0.63
N MET A 114 12.65 9.41 -0.95
CA MET A 114 13.14 10.66 -1.55
C MET A 114 14.15 11.38 -0.64
N VAL A 115 13.92 11.40 0.67
CA VAL A 115 14.82 12.02 1.65
C VAL A 115 16.09 11.20 1.84
N LEU A 116 15.97 9.87 2.01
CA LEU A 116 17.12 9.01 2.28
C LEU A 116 18.03 8.82 1.06
N LEU A 117 17.45 8.79 -0.14
CA LEU A 117 18.20 8.60 -1.38
C LEU A 117 18.67 9.93 -1.97
N ASN A 118 18.23 11.06 -1.41
CA ASN A 118 18.45 12.41 -1.95
C ASN A 118 18.21 12.48 -3.48
N ALA A 119 17.22 11.75 -3.95
CA ALA A 119 16.91 11.59 -5.36
C ALA A 119 15.40 11.61 -5.61
N ILE A 120 15.00 12.30 -6.66
CA ILE A 120 13.64 12.33 -7.14
C ILE A 120 13.57 11.56 -8.46
N SER A 121 12.71 10.53 -8.49
CA SER A 121 12.44 9.74 -9.68
C SER A 121 10.99 9.94 -10.13
N TRP A 122 10.71 9.77 -11.41
CA TRP A 122 9.34 9.74 -11.93
C TRP A 122 8.48 8.66 -11.24
N LEU A 123 9.10 7.56 -10.79
CA LEU A 123 8.42 6.52 -10.03
C LEU A 123 7.87 7.04 -8.70
N HIS A 124 8.61 7.89 -7.98
CA HIS A 124 8.12 8.50 -6.74
C HIS A 124 6.85 9.31 -7.00
N THR A 125 6.87 10.16 -8.03
CA THR A 125 5.69 10.95 -8.42
C THR A 125 4.52 10.05 -8.81
N PHE A 126 4.77 9.00 -9.60
CA PHE A 126 3.75 8.04 -10.01
C PHE A 126 3.08 7.35 -8.82
N TYR A 127 3.85 6.80 -7.87
CA TYR A 127 3.30 6.12 -6.69
C TYR A 127 2.63 7.08 -5.70
N MET A 128 3.06 8.34 -5.62
CA MET A 128 2.35 9.39 -4.89
C MET A 128 0.94 9.60 -5.47
N PHE A 129 0.83 9.76 -6.79
CA PHE A 129 -0.49 9.86 -7.44
C PHE A 129 -1.32 8.59 -7.26
N LEU A 130 -0.72 7.42 -7.36
CA LEU A 130 -1.41 6.15 -7.11
C LEU A 130 -2.01 6.12 -5.70
N ALA A 131 -1.27 6.52 -4.67
CA ALA A 131 -1.77 6.60 -3.30
C ALA A 131 -2.97 7.56 -3.18
N VAL A 132 -2.88 8.75 -3.77
CA VAL A 132 -3.98 9.72 -3.80
C VAL A 132 -5.21 9.16 -4.50
N VAL A 133 -5.03 8.47 -5.64
CA VAL A 133 -6.13 7.83 -6.38
C VAL A 133 -6.77 6.71 -5.55
N ILE A 134 -5.98 5.89 -4.85
CA ILE A 134 -6.50 4.85 -3.94
C ILE A 134 -7.37 5.48 -2.85
N ILE A 135 -6.90 6.55 -2.19
CA ILE A 135 -7.68 7.28 -1.18
C ILE A 135 -8.97 7.82 -1.80
N PHE A 136 -8.87 8.52 -2.93
CA PHE A 136 -10.01 9.11 -3.60
C PHE A 136 -11.07 8.05 -3.94
N VAL A 137 -10.68 6.94 -4.56
CA VAL A 137 -11.61 5.85 -4.93
C VAL A 137 -12.21 5.19 -3.68
N ALA A 138 -11.43 4.97 -2.62
CA ALA A 138 -11.93 4.41 -1.37
C ALA A 138 -12.97 5.30 -0.69
N LEU A 139 -12.82 6.62 -0.78
CA LEU A 139 -13.74 7.60 -0.19
C LEU A 139 -15.02 7.83 -1.01
N LEU A 140 -15.08 7.38 -2.26
CA LEU A 140 -16.31 7.52 -3.06
C LEU A 140 -17.51 6.89 -2.36
N PRO A 141 -18.70 7.55 -2.36
CA PRO A 141 -19.89 7.04 -1.69
C PRO A 141 -20.26 5.61 -2.11
N GLN A 142 -20.00 5.24 -3.38
CA GLN A 142 -20.27 3.91 -3.91
C GLN A 142 -19.44 2.82 -3.21
N VAL A 143 -18.16 3.11 -2.88
CA VAL A 143 -17.29 2.18 -2.14
C VAL A 143 -17.58 2.25 -0.66
N ARG A 144 -17.63 3.47 -0.10
CA ARG A 144 -17.87 3.69 1.33
C ARG A 144 -19.13 2.98 1.82
N ASN A 145 -20.25 3.10 1.09
CA ASN A 145 -21.51 2.46 1.46
C ASN A 145 -21.47 0.93 1.46
N LEU A 146 -20.56 0.30 0.69
CA LEU A 146 -20.36 -1.15 0.72
C LEU A 146 -19.73 -1.65 2.02
N TYR A 147 -19.00 -0.79 2.73
CA TYR A 147 -18.20 -1.15 3.91
C TYR A 147 -18.70 -0.50 5.20
N LYS A 148 -19.89 0.11 5.18
CA LYS A 148 -20.55 0.56 6.42
C LYS A 148 -20.85 -0.63 7.32
N SER A 149 -20.54 -0.49 8.60
CA SER A 149 -20.82 -1.49 9.63
C SER A 149 -22.16 -1.16 10.29
N GLU A 150 -23.19 -1.98 10.04
CA GLU A 150 -24.52 -1.77 10.62
C GLU A 150 -24.61 -2.15 12.12
N ASN A 151 -23.58 -2.79 12.69
CA ASN A 151 -23.68 -3.47 13.99
C ASN A 151 -23.01 -2.76 15.19
N LYS A 152 -22.59 -1.50 15.07
CA LYS A 152 -21.92 -0.79 16.19
C LYS A 152 -22.73 0.35 16.81
N LEU A 153 -24.03 0.44 16.52
CA LEU A 153 -24.95 1.41 17.15
C LEU A 153 -25.82 0.79 18.25
N LYS A 154 -25.33 -0.27 18.92
CA LYS A 154 -25.96 -0.79 20.14
C LYS A 154 -24.98 -0.86 21.29
#